data_630ff7f40d3fb138b3935283cf0d6863
#
_entry.id   630ff7f40d3fb138b3935283cf0d6863
#
_cell.length_a   1.000
_cell.length_b   1.000
_cell.length_c   1.000
_cell.angle_alpha   90.00
_cell.angle_beta   90.00
_cell.angle_gamma   90.00
#
_symmetry.space_group_name_H-M   'P 1'
#
loop_
_entity.id
_entity.type
_entity.pdbx_description
1 polymer ?
#
loop_
_entity_poly.entity_id
_entity_poly.type
_entity_poly.pdbx_seq_one_letter_code
_entity_poly.pdbx_strand_id
1 'polypeptide(L)'
;MNESLFINIIIGISIASTPLIFAAIGELLVERSGVLNLGVEGMMIVGALLGFIVQFHTGNPFLAVFAALLGGMAISSIFAFLTQFLLTNQVATGLALTLFGLGFSAFAGRGYTEETIVLIKAIHIPVLSDIPFIGPLVFSMNPLVYLAFLMVYLVWWFLFKTKQGLILRSIGDNHDAAHAIGHNVVRYRFMAILFGGAMAGVGGAFLSLVQVPIWGEDMTAGRGWIALGLVVFASWQPFRIILGAILFGGITVLQLHAQGFDIRISAQYLAMLPYLATIIILVSLRIRLKNKTNRTVPNCLGRIFHSTS
;
A
#
# COMPACT_ATOMS: atom_id res chain seq x y z
N MET A 1 -29.96 0.46 -15.17
CA MET A 1 -28.52 0.10 -15.09
C MET A 1 -28.50 -1.40 -14.94
N ASN A 2 -27.92 -2.13 -15.89
CA ASN A 2 -27.97 -3.60 -15.88
C ASN A 2 -27.24 -4.11 -14.64
N GLU A 3 -27.80 -5.10 -13.91
CA GLU A 3 -27.20 -5.69 -12.70
C GLU A 3 -25.73 -6.10 -12.92
N SER A 4 -25.42 -6.63 -14.08
CA SER A 4 -24.05 -7.00 -14.47
C SER A 4 -23.08 -5.81 -14.51
N LEU A 5 -23.53 -4.63 -14.95
CA LEU A 5 -22.69 -3.43 -14.95
C LEU A 5 -22.35 -2.95 -13.53
N PHE A 6 -23.34 -2.98 -12.64
CA PHE A 6 -23.14 -2.58 -11.25
C PHE A 6 -22.17 -3.52 -10.53
N ILE A 7 -22.33 -4.84 -10.71
CA ILE A 7 -21.42 -5.85 -10.15
C ILE A 7 -19.99 -5.63 -10.66
N ASN A 8 -19.81 -5.42 -11.97
CA ASN A 8 -18.50 -5.20 -12.58
C ASN A 8 -17.82 -3.91 -12.05
N ILE A 9 -18.58 -2.84 -11.82
CA ILE A 9 -18.06 -1.61 -11.22
C ILE A 9 -17.54 -1.87 -9.81
N ILE A 10 -18.27 -2.59 -8.95
CA ILE A 10 -17.85 -2.89 -7.58
C ILE A 10 -16.61 -3.79 -7.56
N ILE A 11 -16.57 -4.81 -8.41
CA ILE A 11 -15.39 -5.67 -8.58
C ILE A 11 -14.20 -4.83 -9.04
N GLY A 12 -14.38 -3.95 -10.03
CA GLY A 12 -13.37 -3.04 -10.51
C GLY A 12 -12.82 -2.12 -9.40
N ILE A 13 -13.71 -1.57 -8.56
CA ILE A 13 -13.33 -0.75 -7.40
C ILE A 13 -12.49 -1.56 -6.42
N SER A 14 -12.89 -2.79 -6.11
CA SER A 14 -12.15 -3.67 -5.21
C SER A 14 -10.75 -3.99 -5.74
N ILE A 15 -10.63 -4.28 -7.05
CA ILE A 15 -9.36 -4.53 -7.72
C ILE A 15 -8.47 -3.27 -7.70
N ALA A 16 -9.03 -2.09 -8.00
CA ALA A 16 -8.27 -0.84 -8.00
C ALA A 16 -7.82 -0.41 -6.60
N SER A 17 -8.59 -0.76 -5.56
CA SER A 17 -8.32 -0.41 -4.17
C SER A 17 -7.26 -1.30 -3.52
N THR A 18 -7.15 -2.56 -3.92
CA THR A 18 -6.34 -3.59 -3.24
C THR A 18 -4.84 -3.22 -3.14
N PRO A 19 -4.14 -2.78 -4.20
CA PRO A 19 -2.73 -2.40 -4.09
C PRO A 19 -2.53 -1.22 -3.12
N LEU A 20 -3.49 -0.29 -3.08
CA LEU A 20 -3.46 0.84 -2.15
C LEU A 20 -3.65 0.39 -0.70
N ILE A 21 -4.53 -0.61 -0.46
CA ILE A 21 -4.73 -1.19 0.88
C ILE A 21 -3.44 -1.82 1.38
N PHE A 22 -2.77 -2.64 0.58
CA PHE A 22 -1.50 -3.26 0.98
C PHE A 22 -0.44 -2.23 1.31
N ALA A 23 -0.17 -1.28 0.42
CA ALA A 23 0.83 -0.25 0.63
C ALA A 23 0.50 0.63 1.85
N ALA A 24 -0.75 1.09 1.97
CA ALA A 24 -1.16 1.97 3.05
C ALA A 24 -1.20 1.26 4.42
N ILE A 25 -1.59 -0.03 4.50
CA ILE A 25 -1.58 -0.76 5.78
C ILE A 25 -0.15 -1.04 6.25
N GLY A 26 0.78 -1.29 5.32
CA GLY A 26 2.20 -1.41 5.60
C GLY A 26 2.76 -0.11 6.15
N GLU A 27 2.54 1.00 5.44
CA GLU A 27 3.03 2.32 5.84
C GLU A 27 2.39 2.82 7.13
N LEU A 28 1.11 2.52 7.39
CA LEU A 28 0.46 2.83 8.66
C LEU A 28 1.24 2.23 9.85
N LEU A 29 1.72 1.00 9.72
CA LEU A 29 2.52 0.37 10.79
C LEU A 29 3.87 1.07 10.97
N VAL A 30 4.52 1.46 9.86
CA VAL A 30 5.79 2.20 9.86
C VAL A 30 5.61 3.55 10.55
N GLU A 31 4.62 4.33 10.14
CA GLU A 31 4.34 5.64 10.72
C GLU A 31 3.92 5.54 12.20
N ARG A 32 3.18 4.49 12.60
CA ARG A 32 2.85 4.22 14.00
C ARG A 32 4.08 3.94 14.86
N SER A 33 5.20 3.55 14.27
CA SER A 33 6.49 3.43 14.98
C SER A 33 7.26 4.75 15.08
N GLY A 34 6.75 5.82 14.45
CA GLY A 34 7.38 7.15 14.41
C GLY A 34 8.36 7.34 13.24
N VAL A 35 8.34 6.47 12.25
CA VAL A 35 9.18 6.55 11.04
C VAL A 35 8.33 7.04 9.86
N LEU A 36 8.86 7.97 9.07
CA LEU A 36 8.26 8.48 7.85
C LEU A 36 9.01 7.92 6.64
N ASN A 37 8.38 7.03 5.88
CA ASN A 37 9.01 6.35 4.77
C ASN A 37 8.41 6.82 3.43
N LEU A 38 9.09 7.71 2.74
CA LEU A 38 8.71 8.16 1.39
C LEU A 38 9.19 7.23 0.27
N GLY A 39 9.81 6.09 0.62
CA GLY A 39 10.31 5.09 -0.33
C GLY A 39 9.28 4.06 -0.79
N VAL A 40 8.03 4.16 -0.35
CA VAL A 40 6.97 3.17 -0.62
C VAL A 40 6.78 2.91 -2.11
N GLU A 41 6.81 3.95 -2.96
CA GLU A 41 6.69 3.82 -4.41
C GLU A 41 7.81 2.94 -5.00
N GLY A 42 9.06 3.18 -4.58
CA GLY A 42 10.21 2.37 -4.99
C GLY A 42 10.12 0.91 -4.53
N MET A 43 9.58 0.68 -3.32
CA MET A 43 9.34 -0.67 -2.79
C MET A 43 8.24 -1.39 -3.57
N MET A 44 7.16 -0.67 -3.94
CA MET A 44 6.07 -1.21 -4.75
C MET A 44 6.55 -1.63 -6.14
N ILE A 45 7.28 -0.77 -6.85
CA ILE A 45 7.70 -1.06 -8.23
C ILE A 45 8.70 -2.21 -8.29
N VAL A 46 9.64 -2.31 -7.32
CA VAL A 46 10.57 -3.44 -7.23
C VAL A 46 9.81 -4.73 -6.89
N GLY A 47 8.83 -4.67 -6.01
CA GLY A 47 7.95 -5.81 -5.74
C GLY A 47 7.16 -6.26 -6.97
N ALA A 48 6.60 -5.32 -7.74
CA ALA A 48 5.90 -5.59 -8.99
C ALA A 48 6.81 -6.30 -10.01
N LEU A 49 8.04 -5.81 -10.17
CA LEU A 49 9.04 -6.41 -11.07
C LEU A 49 9.38 -7.84 -10.67
N LEU A 50 9.79 -8.05 -9.40
CA LEU A 50 10.22 -9.38 -8.96
C LEU A 50 9.06 -10.39 -8.97
N GLY A 51 7.85 -9.94 -8.64
CA GLY A 51 6.66 -10.76 -8.80
C GLY A 51 6.45 -11.17 -10.25
N PHE A 52 6.55 -10.23 -11.19
CA PHE A 52 6.43 -10.49 -12.62
C PHE A 52 7.48 -11.49 -13.12
N ILE A 53 8.76 -11.24 -12.83
CA ILE A 53 9.87 -12.10 -13.26
C ILE A 53 9.69 -13.54 -12.76
N VAL A 54 9.37 -13.72 -11.47
CA VAL A 54 9.19 -15.05 -10.90
C VAL A 54 7.96 -15.73 -11.47
N GLN A 55 6.86 -15.01 -11.69
CA GLN A 55 5.68 -15.55 -12.38
C GLN A 55 6.00 -16.02 -13.79
N PHE A 56 6.75 -15.21 -14.55
CA PHE A 56 7.17 -15.53 -15.91
C PHE A 56 7.98 -16.83 -15.98
N HIS A 57 8.98 -16.98 -15.11
CA HIS A 57 9.87 -18.16 -15.14
C HIS A 57 9.28 -19.41 -14.50
N THR A 58 8.42 -19.27 -13.49
CA THR A 58 7.95 -20.42 -12.69
C THR A 58 6.49 -20.77 -12.95
N GLY A 59 5.69 -19.82 -13.42
CA GLY A 59 4.24 -19.97 -13.52
C GLY A 59 3.53 -20.18 -12.17
N ASN A 60 4.26 -20.01 -11.04
CA ASN A 60 3.74 -20.27 -9.70
C ASN A 60 3.38 -18.97 -8.97
N PRO A 61 2.08 -18.65 -8.78
CA PRO A 61 1.63 -17.43 -8.13
C PRO A 61 2.14 -17.24 -6.69
N PHE A 62 2.28 -18.32 -5.94
CA PHE A 62 2.75 -18.24 -4.54
C PHE A 62 4.21 -17.80 -4.48
N LEU A 63 5.06 -18.36 -5.34
CA LEU A 63 6.46 -17.95 -5.43
C LEU A 63 6.59 -16.51 -5.93
N ALA A 64 5.75 -16.10 -6.88
CA ALA A 64 5.74 -14.76 -7.41
C ALA A 64 5.37 -13.70 -6.34
N VAL A 65 4.31 -13.93 -5.57
CA VAL A 65 3.91 -13.04 -4.47
C VAL A 65 4.97 -13.04 -3.36
N PHE A 66 5.56 -14.19 -3.06
CA PHE A 66 6.65 -14.28 -2.07
C PHE A 66 7.90 -13.53 -2.52
N ALA A 67 8.28 -13.63 -3.79
CA ALA A 67 9.41 -12.88 -4.35
C ALA A 67 9.15 -11.36 -4.31
N ALA A 68 7.95 -10.92 -4.61
CA ALA A 68 7.56 -9.52 -4.52
C ALA A 68 7.63 -8.98 -3.07
N LEU A 69 7.16 -9.77 -2.10
CA LEU A 69 7.27 -9.47 -0.68
C LEU A 69 8.74 -9.29 -0.28
N LEU A 70 9.61 -10.23 -0.68
CA LEU A 70 11.05 -10.15 -0.41
C LEU A 70 11.70 -8.96 -1.12
N GLY A 71 11.28 -8.62 -2.33
CA GLY A 71 11.75 -7.44 -3.07
C GLY A 71 11.47 -6.14 -2.35
N GLY A 72 10.25 -5.96 -1.91
CA GLY A 72 9.87 -4.81 -1.08
C GLY A 72 10.62 -4.77 0.25
N MET A 73 10.81 -5.94 0.92
CA MET A 73 11.63 -6.04 2.13
C MET A 73 13.10 -5.69 1.89
N ALA A 74 13.68 -6.09 0.76
CA ALA A 74 15.07 -5.80 0.44
C ALA A 74 15.31 -4.28 0.34
N ILE A 75 14.47 -3.57 -0.42
CA ILE A 75 14.56 -2.10 -0.52
C ILE A 75 14.30 -1.44 0.83
N SER A 76 13.30 -1.89 1.58
CA SER A 76 13.01 -1.34 2.91
C SER A 76 14.10 -1.64 3.93
N SER A 77 14.85 -2.75 3.79
CA SER A 77 16.00 -3.04 4.66
C SER A 77 17.13 -2.02 4.47
N ILE A 78 17.35 -1.57 3.23
CA ILE A 78 18.31 -0.49 2.94
C ILE A 78 17.84 0.81 3.61
N PHE A 79 16.56 1.15 3.47
CA PHE A 79 15.98 2.32 4.14
C PHE A 79 16.13 2.23 5.67
N ALA A 80 15.82 1.07 6.25
CA ALA A 80 15.91 0.84 7.68
C ALA A 80 17.36 0.96 8.18
N PHE A 81 18.33 0.39 7.45
CA PHE A 81 19.74 0.49 7.79
C PHE A 81 20.22 1.95 7.77
N LEU A 82 19.93 2.68 6.69
CA LEU A 82 20.36 4.08 6.55
C LEU A 82 19.74 4.98 7.63
N THR A 83 18.42 4.81 7.89
CA THR A 83 17.72 5.72 8.80
C THR A 83 17.83 5.35 10.28
N GLN A 84 17.97 4.06 10.63
CA GLN A 84 18.01 3.65 12.04
C GLN A 84 19.43 3.43 12.58
N PHE A 85 20.41 3.11 11.71
CA PHE A 85 21.81 2.92 12.13
C PHE A 85 22.71 4.06 11.73
N LEU A 86 22.58 4.56 10.48
CA LEU A 86 23.37 5.71 10.01
C LEU A 86 22.69 7.05 10.28
N LEU A 87 21.48 7.03 10.86
CA LEU A 87 20.72 8.20 11.31
C LEU A 87 20.53 9.26 10.22
N THR A 88 20.38 8.81 8.95
CA THR A 88 20.15 9.69 7.80
C THR A 88 18.76 10.31 7.85
N ASN A 89 18.56 11.40 7.12
CA ASN A 89 17.25 12.03 6.99
C ASN A 89 16.25 11.09 6.31
N GLN A 90 15.14 10.77 6.98
CA GLN A 90 14.16 9.78 6.53
C GLN A 90 13.49 10.20 5.21
N VAL A 91 13.17 11.49 5.05
CA VAL A 91 12.52 12.02 3.84
C VAL A 91 13.45 11.90 2.65
N ALA A 92 14.69 12.42 2.76
CA ALA A 92 15.66 12.39 1.67
C ALA A 92 16.04 10.95 1.28
N THR A 93 16.24 10.07 2.29
CA THR A 93 16.56 8.65 2.05
C THR A 93 15.40 7.93 1.35
N GLY A 94 14.14 8.18 1.77
CA GLY A 94 12.96 7.59 1.14
C GLY A 94 12.80 8.02 -0.32
N LEU A 95 12.96 9.32 -0.59
CA LEU A 95 12.92 9.85 -1.97
C LEU A 95 14.02 9.26 -2.85
N ALA A 96 15.26 9.18 -2.33
CA ALA A 96 16.38 8.57 -3.06
C ALA A 96 16.11 7.10 -3.39
N LEU A 97 15.54 6.34 -2.45
CA LEU A 97 15.18 4.93 -2.67
C LEU A 97 13.98 4.77 -3.62
N THR A 98 13.07 5.73 -3.68
CA THR A 98 12.05 5.74 -4.72
C THR A 98 12.66 5.84 -6.11
N LEU A 99 13.57 6.82 -6.32
CA LEU A 99 14.27 6.98 -7.60
C LEU A 99 15.15 5.77 -7.92
N PHE A 100 15.82 5.22 -6.93
CA PHE A 100 16.58 3.98 -7.09
C PHE A 100 15.68 2.81 -7.52
N GLY A 101 14.53 2.62 -6.85
CA GLY A 101 13.58 1.56 -7.18
C GLY A 101 13.01 1.69 -8.60
N LEU A 102 12.65 2.91 -9.02
CA LEU A 102 12.20 3.21 -10.39
C LEU A 102 13.32 2.91 -11.42
N GLY A 103 14.52 3.41 -11.18
CA GLY A 103 15.66 3.17 -12.10
C GLY A 103 16.06 1.69 -12.16
N PHE A 104 16.13 1.02 -11.01
CA PHE A 104 16.43 -0.41 -10.93
C PHE A 104 15.36 -1.26 -11.65
N SER A 105 14.10 -0.95 -11.44
CA SER A 105 13.01 -1.70 -12.07
C SER A 105 12.95 -1.48 -13.58
N ALA A 106 13.20 -0.28 -14.07
CA ALA A 106 13.30 0.02 -15.49
C ALA A 106 14.50 -0.72 -16.13
N PHE A 107 15.65 -0.73 -15.48
CA PHE A 107 16.84 -1.43 -15.98
C PHE A 107 16.64 -2.95 -15.99
N ALA A 108 16.26 -3.55 -14.87
CA ALA A 108 16.11 -5.01 -14.75
C ALA A 108 14.87 -5.54 -15.47
N GLY A 109 13.86 -4.69 -15.70
CA GLY A 109 12.63 -5.04 -16.40
C GLY A 109 12.71 -4.98 -17.94
N ARG A 110 13.77 -4.41 -18.51
CA ARG A 110 13.91 -4.22 -19.98
C ARG A 110 13.71 -5.50 -20.79
N GLY A 111 14.20 -6.63 -20.30
CA GLY A 111 14.06 -7.93 -20.99
C GLY A 111 12.66 -8.52 -20.93
N TYR A 112 11.71 -7.89 -20.24
CA TYR A 112 10.37 -8.42 -19.98
C TYR A 112 9.23 -7.54 -20.51
N THR A 113 9.53 -6.43 -21.17
CA THR A 113 8.52 -5.45 -21.66
C THR A 113 7.60 -6.00 -22.74
N GLU A 114 8.08 -7.00 -23.51
CA GLU A 114 7.32 -7.67 -24.58
C GLU A 114 6.73 -9.01 -24.12
N GLU A 115 7.03 -9.42 -22.89
CA GLU A 115 6.62 -10.70 -22.34
C GLU A 115 5.26 -10.61 -21.66
N THR A 116 4.50 -11.70 -21.72
CA THR A 116 3.19 -11.82 -21.08
C THR A 116 3.17 -12.95 -20.06
N ILE A 117 2.42 -12.77 -19.00
CA ILE A 117 2.23 -13.78 -17.96
C ILE A 117 0.77 -14.18 -17.82
N VAL A 118 0.53 -15.36 -17.26
CA VAL A 118 -0.80 -15.75 -16.83
C VAL A 118 -1.12 -15.05 -15.51
N LEU A 119 -2.19 -14.23 -15.53
CA LEU A 119 -2.67 -13.54 -14.34
C LEU A 119 -3.21 -14.51 -13.29
N ILE A 120 -3.10 -14.13 -12.03
CA ILE A 120 -3.74 -14.86 -10.92
C ILE A 120 -5.24 -14.70 -11.06
N LYS A 121 -5.93 -15.83 -11.25
CA LYS A 121 -7.39 -15.85 -11.43
C LYS A 121 -8.12 -15.62 -10.11
N ALA A 122 -9.35 -15.11 -10.23
CA ALA A 122 -10.29 -15.07 -9.12
C ALA A 122 -10.65 -16.50 -8.65
N ILE A 123 -10.91 -16.65 -7.35
CA ILE A 123 -11.39 -17.91 -6.78
C ILE A 123 -12.89 -18.01 -7.11
N HIS A 124 -13.31 -19.18 -7.57
CA HIS A 124 -14.72 -19.52 -7.66
C HIS A 124 -15.02 -20.56 -6.59
N ILE A 125 -15.83 -20.19 -5.58
CA ILE A 125 -16.25 -21.11 -4.54
C ILE A 125 -17.58 -21.71 -4.95
N PRO A 126 -17.65 -23.04 -5.28
CA PRO A 126 -18.90 -23.65 -5.73
C PRO A 126 -20.04 -23.38 -4.75
N VAL A 127 -21.26 -23.22 -5.27
CA VAL A 127 -22.49 -22.91 -4.52
C VAL A 127 -22.54 -21.46 -3.99
N LEU A 128 -21.48 -20.94 -3.38
CA LEU A 128 -21.46 -19.59 -2.81
C LEU A 128 -21.29 -18.52 -3.87
N SER A 129 -20.46 -18.79 -4.89
CA SER A 129 -20.26 -17.86 -6.01
C SER A 129 -21.49 -17.77 -6.93
N ASP A 130 -22.37 -18.76 -6.89
CA ASP A 130 -23.56 -18.84 -7.74
C ASP A 130 -24.78 -18.10 -7.12
N ILE A 131 -24.66 -17.61 -5.89
CA ILE A 131 -25.69 -16.79 -5.24
C ILE A 131 -25.85 -15.48 -6.04
N PRO A 132 -27.07 -15.18 -6.54
CA PRO A 132 -27.30 -13.94 -7.29
C PRO A 132 -26.86 -12.71 -6.48
N PHE A 133 -26.19 -11.77 -7.14
CA PHE A 133 -25.70 -10.51 -6.60
C PHE A 133 -24.57 -10.64 -5.57
N ILE A 134 -24.71 -11.43 -4.50
CA ILE A 134 -23.72 -11.56 -3.42
C ILE A 134 -22.56 -12.47 -3.82
N GLY A 135 -22.83 -13.53 -4.58
CA GLY A 135 -21.85 -14.51 -5.00
C GLY A 135 -20.65 -13.87 -5.73
N PRO A 136 -20.87 -13.16 -6.84
CA PRO A 136 -19.81 -12.49 -7.57
C PRO A 136 -19.05 -11.43 -6.76
N LEU A 137 -19.75 -10.72 -5.86
CA LEU A 137 -19.17 -9.62 -5.09
C LEU A 137 -18.32 -10.07 -3.90
N VAL A 138 -18.66 -11.21 -3.29
CA VAL A 138 -18.01 -11.65 -2.04
C VAL A 138 -17.21 -12.94 -2.22
N PHE A 139 -17.65 -13.87 -3.07
CA PHE A 139 -17.09 -15.22 -3.18
C PHE A 139 -16.38 -15.50 -4.51
N SER A 140 -16.26 -14.50 -5.39
CA SER A 140 -15.60 -14.63 -6.71
C SER A 140 -14.50 -13.60 -6.91
N MET A 141 -13.84 -13.16 -5.82
CA MET A 141 -12.75 -12.20 -5.91
C MET A 141 -11.37 -12.88 -6.01
N ASN A 142 -10.36 -12.10 -6.37
CA ASN A 142 -8.97 -12.58 -6.38
C ASN A 142 -8.49 -12.90 -4.96
N PRO A 143 -7.69 -13.98 -4.74
CA PRO A 143 -7.16 -14.35 -3.43
C PRO A 143 -6.46 -13.21 -2.69
N LEU A 144 -5.74 -12.36 -3.42
CA LEU A 144 -5.02 -11.22 -2.82
C LEU A 144 -5.96 -10.12 -2.31
N VAL A 145 -7.20 -10.03 -2.83
CA VAL A 145 -8.21 -9.12 -2.27
C VAL A 145 -8.60 -9.55 -0.86
N TYR A 146 -8.87 -10.84 -0.66
CA TYR A 146 -9.17 -11.38 0.67
C TYR A 146 -7.99 -11.22 1.62
N LEU A 147 -6.77 -11.45 1.11
CA LEU A 147 -5.55 -11.26 1.89
C LEU A 147 -5.40 -9.80 2.33
N ALA A 148 -5.72 -8.81 1.49
CA ALA A 148 -5.66 -7.40 1.85
C ALA A 148 -6.60 -7.06 3.02
N PHE A 149 -7.85 -7.52 2.99
CA PHE A 149 -8.78 -7.34 4.10
C PHE A 149 -8.33 -8.06 5.38
N LEU A 150 -7.81 -9.28 5.24
CA LEU A 150 -7.23 -10.02 6.35
C LEU A 150 -6.05 -9.25 6.97
N MET A 151 -5.16 -8.67 6.15
CA MET A 151 -4.02 -7.90 6.65
C MET A 151 -4.45 -6.63 7.39
N VAL A 152 -5.52 -5.95 6.95
CA VAL A 152 -6.09 -4.81 7.69
C VAL A 152 -6.56 -5.26 9.09
N TYR A 153 -7.26 -6.39 9.17
CA TYR A 153 -7.69 -6.95 10.45
C TYR A 153 -6.50 -7.35 11.34
N LEU A 154 -5.49 -8.04 10.79
CA LEU A 154 -4.31 -8.48 11.53
C LEU A 154 -3.49 -7.29 12.06
N VAL A 155 -3.30 -6.24 11.26
CA VAL A 155 -2.60 -5.02 11.71
C VAL A 155 -3.41 -4.29 12.78
N TRP A 156 -4.74 -4.22 12.64
CA TRP A 156 -5.58 -3.68 13.70
C TRP A 156 -5.46 -4.50 15.00
N TRP A 157 -5.57 -5.82 14.90
CA TRP A 157 -5.42 -6.71 16.06
C TRP A 157 -4.03 -6.57 16.69
N PHE A 158 -2.97 -6.56 15.89
CA PHE A 158 -1.60 -6.36 16.35
C PHE A 158 -1.48 -5.03 17.12
N LEU A 159 -1.88 -3.92 16.51
CA LEU A 159 -1.72 -2.59 17.09
C LEU A 159 -2.54 -2.37 18.37
N PHE A 160 -3.76 -2.90 18.42
CA PHE A 160 -4.69 -2.55 19.50
C PHE A 160 -4.98 -3.67 20.50
N LYS A 161 -4.60 -4.90 20.20
CA LYS A 161 -4.88 -6.06 21.06
C LYS A 161 -3.62 -6.78 21.56
N THR A 162 -2.41 -6.41 21.09
CA THR A 162 -1.17 -7.05 21.52
C THR A 162 -0.27 -6.12 22.34
N LYS A 163 0.56 -6.72 23.21
CA LYS A 163 1.61 -6.00 23.95
C LYS A 163 2.65 -5.36 23.03
N GLN A 164 3.02 -6.06 21.95
CA GLN A 164 4.02 -5.57 20.99
C GLN A 164 3.49 -4.35 20.21
N GLY A 165 2.21 -4.35 19.83
CA GLY A 165 1.57 -3.20 19.19
C GLY A 165 1.43 -2.00 20.13
N LEU A 166 1.20 -2.24 21.43
CA LEU A 166 1.22 -1.15 22.43
C LEU A 166 2.62 -0.52 22.53
N ILE A 167 3.69 -1.33 22.60
CA ILE A 167 5.07 -0.86 22.63
C ILE A 167 5.40 -0.07 21.37
N LEU A 168 5.03 -0.59 20.19
CA LEU A 168 5.27 0.08 18.91
C LEU A 168 4.62 1.48 18.88
N ARG A 169 3.36 1.60 19.33
CA ARG A 169 2.67 2.89 19.41
C ARG A 169 3.33 3.83 20.44
N SER A 170 3.75 3.32 21.59
CA SER A 170 4.45 4.14 22.60
C SER A 170 5.78 4.70 22.06
N ILE A 171 6.51 3.92 21.25
CA ILE A 171 7.72 4.37 20.54
C ILE A 171 7.39 5.50 19.56
N GLY A 172 6.29 5.40 18.80
CA GLY A 172 5.85 6.45 17.90
C GLY A 172 5.40 7.72 18.62
N ASP A 173 4.85 7.59 19.83
CA ASP A 173 4.40 8.75 20.61
C ASP A 173 5.56 9.43 21.37
N ASN A 174 6.46 8.63 22.00
CA ASN A 174 7.66 9.14 22.67
C ASN A 174 8.73 8.05 22.73
N HIS A 175 9.67 8.10 21.79
CA HIS A 175 10.72 7.11 21.67
C HIS A 175 11.73 7.17 22.84
N ASP A 176 11.97 8.36 23.43
CA ASP A 176 12.91 8.51 24.54
C ASP A 176 12.33 7.90 25.81
N ALA A 177 11.06 8.14 26.10
CA ALA A 177 10.37 7.52 27.23
C ALA A 177 10.28 5.99 27.05
N ALA A 178 10.01 5.50 25.83
CA ALA A 178 9.99 4.08 25.56
C ALA A 178 11.37 3.43 25.75
N HIS A 179 12.44 4.13 25.37
CA HIS A 179 13.82 3.69 25.61
C HIS A 179 14.17 3.66 27.08
N ALA A 180 13.81 4.70 27.83
CA ALA A 180 14.08 4.81 29.27
C ALA A 180 13.48 3.66 30.11
N ILE A 181 12.34 3.08 29.64
CA ILE A 181 11.72 1.90 30.29
C ILE A 181 12.23 0.57 29.72
N GLY A 182 13.30 0.58 28.90
CA GLY A 182 14.03 -0.61 28.46
C GLY A 182 13.58 -1.18 27.12
N HIS A 183 12.75 -0.48 26.32
CA HIS A 183 12.38 -0.96 24.98
C HIS A 183 13.43 -0.61 23.93
N ASN A 184 13.76 -1.58 23.08
CA ASN A 184 14.70 -1.36 21.98
C ASN A 184 13.98 -0.68 20.78
N VAL A 185 14.05 0.66 20.73
CA VAL A 185 13.40 1.51 19.72
C VAL A 185 13.84 1.14 18.31
N VAL A 186 15.14 0.95 18.08
CA VAL A 186 15.72 0.63 16.77
C VAL A 186 15.14 -0.68 16.24
N ARG A 187 15.07 -1.73 17.07
CA ARG A 187 14.54 -3.03 16.66
C ARG A 187 13.07 -2.96 16.25
N TYR A 188 12.23 -2.26 17.01
CA TYR A 188 10.80 -2.11 16.68
C TYR A 188 10.60 -1.32 15.40
N ARG A 189 11.32 -0.20 15.21
CA ARG A 189 11.27 0.58 13.98
C ARG A 189 11.77 -0.21 12.79
N PHE A 190 12.89 -0.93 12.93
CA PHE A 190 13.45 -1.78 11.88
C PHE A 190 12.44 -2.84 11.41
N MET A 191 11.81 -3.57 12.33
CA MET A 191 10.81 -4.59 11.98
C MET A 191 9.55 -3.98 11.35
N ALA A 192 9.12 -2.81 11.82
CA ALA A 192 8.01 -2.09 11.21
C ALA A 192 8.31 -1.70 9.76
N ILE A 193 9.52 -1.19 9.49
CA ILE A 193 9.96 -0.81 8.14
C ILE A 193 10.00 -2.03 7.22
N LEU A 194 10.54 -3.16 7.67
CA LEU A 194 10.55 -4.40 6.88
C LEU A 194 9.14 -4.87 6.53
N PHE A 195 8.23 -4.84 7.50
CA PHE A 195 6.82 -5.16 7.26
C PHE A 195 6.17 -4.19 6.26
N GLY A 196 6.45 -2.88 6.39
CA GLY A 196 5.97 -1.87 5.45
C GLY A 196 6.42 -2.15 4.02
N GLY A 197 7.72 -2.43 3.84
CA GLY A 197 8.28 -2.81 2.55
C GLY A 197 7.69 -4.11 1.98
N ALA A 198 7.48 -5.12 2.82
CA ALA A 198 6.82 -6.37 2.42
C ALA A 198 5.42 -6.13 1.87
N MET A 199 4.62 -5.31 2.57
CA MET A 199 3.26 -4.98 2.13
C MET A 199 3.25 -4.12 0.88
N ALA A 200 4.16 -3.15 0.78
CA ALA A 200 4.35 -2.35 -0.44
C ALA A 200 4.71 -3.25 -1.64
N GLY A 201 5.63 -4.21 -1.44
CA GLY A 201 6.00 -5.19 -2.47
C GLY A 201 4.82 -6.03 -2.95
N VAL A 202 3.99 -6.54 -2.02
CA VAL A 202 2.76 -7.29 -2.37
C VAL A 202 1.75 -6.39 -3.07
N GLY A 203 1.61 -5.12 -2.66
CA GLY A 203 0.79 -4.13 -3.35
C GLY A 203 1.24 -3.90 -4.79
N GLY A 204 2.56 -3.84 -5.01
CA GLY A 204 3.16 -3.79 -6.36
C GLY A 204 2.88 -5.06 -7.17
N ALA A 205 3.07 -6.25 -6.57
CA ALA A 205 2.77 -7.52 -7.21
C ALA A 205 1.32 -7.64 -7.66
N PHE A 206 0.38 -7.06 -6.92
CA PHE A 206 -1.02 -7.05 -7.32
C PHE A 206 -1.22 -6.38 -8.69
N LEU A 207 -0.45 -5.33 -8.98
CA LEU A 207 -0.51 -4.64 -10.27
C LEU A 207 -0.03 -5.54 -11.40
N SER A 208 1.13 -6.18 -11.24
CA SER A 208 1.76 -7.00 -12.27
C SER A 208 1.18 -8.41 -12.39
N LEU A 209 0.60 -8.98 -11.32
CA LEU A 209 0.11 -10.37 -11.30
C LEU A 209 -1.40 -10.50 -11.45
N VAL A 210 -2.16 -9.41 -11.23
CA VAL A 210 -3.63 -9.44 -11.23
C VAL A 210 -4.23 -8.44 -12.20
N GLN A 211 -3.70 -7.22 -12.31
CA GLN A 211 -4.31 -6.19 -13.13
C GLN A 211 -3.84 -6.19 -14.58
N VAL A 212 -2.54 -6.34 -14.82
CA VAL A 212 -1.95 -6.20 -16.17
C VAL A 212 -1.00 -7.36 -16.45
N PRO A 213 -1.21 -8.12 -17.55
CA PRO A 213 -0.41 -9.30 -17.88
C PRO A 213 0.95 -8.99 -18.51
N ILE A 214 1.33 -7.72 -18.59
CA ILE A 214 2.58 -7.24 -19.20
C ILE A 214 3.37 -6.41 -18.19
N TRP A 215 4.69 -6.45 -18.30
CA TRP A 215 5.55 -5.54 -17.56
C TRP A 215 5.60 -4.16 -18.23
N GLY A 216 5.44 -3.11 -17.45
CA GLY A 216 5.58 -1.73 -17.90
C GLY A 216 6.40 -0.91 -16.91
N GLU A 217 7.29 -0.08 -17.45
CA GLU A 217 7.99 0.92 -16.64
C GLU A 217 6.95 1.84 -15.96
N ASP A 218 7.24 2.22 -14.74
CA ASP A 218 6.37 3.10 -13.93
C ASP A 218 4.91 2.60 -13.74
N MET A 219 4.68 1.27 -13.78
CA MET A 219 3.34 0.71 -13.66
C MET A 219 2.64 0.99 -12.32
N THR A 220 3.38 1.40 -11.30
CA THR A 220 2.82 1.85 -10.02
C THR A 220 2.20 3.24 -10.12
N ALA A 221 2.68 4.09 -11.02
CA ALA A 221 2.12 5.40 -11.38
C ALA A 221 1.72 6.26 -10.15
N GLY A 222 2.61 6.33 -9.15
CA GLY A 222 2.40 7.14 -7.94
C GLY A 222 1.47 6.53 -6.89
N ARG A 223 1.05 5.27 -7.02
CA ARG A 223 0.16 4.61 -6.04
C ARG A 223 0.78 4.51 -4.64
N GLY A 224 2.11 4.40 -4.53
CA GLY A 224 2.80 4.45 -3.24
C GLY A 224 2.66 5.81 -2.56
N TRP A 225 2.72 6.91 -3.32
CA TRP A 225 2.47 8.26 -2.81
C TRP A 225 1.02 8.44 -2.35
N ILE A 226 0.06 7.89 -3.11
CA ILE A 226 -1.35 7.87 -2.73
C ILE A 226 -1.53 7.11 -1.41
N ALA A 227 -0.82 5.98 -1.23
CA ALA A 227 -0.88 5.19 -0.01
C ALA A 227 -0.45 5.99 1.24
N LEU A 228 0.61 6.81 1.14
CA LEU A 228 1.00 7.76 2.20
C LEU A 228 -0.13 8.73 2.54
N GLY A 229 -0.74 9.34 1.52
CA GLY A 229 -1.91 10.21 1.71
C GLY A 229 -3.08 9.50 2.38
N LEU A 230 -3.30 8.22 2.06
CA LEU A 230 -4.35 7.39 2.67
C LEU A 230 -4.12 7.15 4.16
N VAL A 231 -2.89 6.98 4.62
CA VAL A 231 -2.57 6.82 6.05
C VAL A 231 -2.98 8.07 6.83
N VAL A 232 -2.65 9.25 6.30
CA VAL A 232 -3.05 10.53 6.89
C VAL A 232 -4.58 10.69 6.87
N PHE A 233 -5.22 10.39 5.73
CA PHE A 233 -6.68 10.37 5.60
C PHE A 233 -7.34 9.45 6.63
N ALA A 234 -6.82 8.25 6.80
CA ALA A 234 -7.32 7.27 7.76
C ALA A 234 -7.05 7.67 9.22
N SER A 235 -6.31 8.77 9.45
CA SER A 235 -5.88 9.18 10.79
C SER A 235 -5.22 8.03 11.56
N TRP A 236 -4.36 7.28 10.88
CA TRP A 236 -3.65 6.09 11.40
C TRP A 236 -4.57 5.01 11.99
N GLN A 237 -5.79 4.87 11.45
CA GLN A 237 -6.75 3.84 11.83
C GLN A 237 -6.87 2.79 10.72
N PRO A 238 -6.54 1.49 10.96
CA PRO A 238 -6.50 0.47 9.91
C PRO A 238 -7.78 0.33 9.09
N PHE A 239 -8.94 0.24 9.72
CA PHE A 239 -10.21 0.10 9.01
C PHE A 239 -10.59 1.31 8.14
N ARG A 240 -10.13 2.51 8.49
CA ARG A 240 -10.38 3.70 7.67
C ARG A 240 -9.57 3.70 6.38
N ILE A 241 -8.46 2.95 6.31
CA ILE A 241 -7.71 2.75 5.07
C ILE A 241 -8.61 2.13 4.00
N ILE A 242 -9.45 1.16 4.38
CA ILE A 242 -10.38 0.52 3.43
C ILE A 242 -11.30 1.58 2.80
N LEU A 243 -11.89 2.47 3.61
CA LEU A 243 -12.77 3.53 3.12
C LEU A 243 -12.05 4.48 2.16
N GLY A 244 -10.83 4.89 2.52
CA GLY A 244 -10.00 5.73 1.66
C GLY A 244 -9.61 5.03 0.36
N ALA A 245 -9.18 3.78 0.42
CA ALA A 245 -8.80 3.00 -0.75
C ALA A 245 -9.99 2.76 -1.70
N ILE A 246 -11.18 2.44 -1.16
CA ILE A 246 -12.41 2.29 -1.94
C ILE A 246 -12.78 3.62 -2.63
N LEU A 247 -12.62 4.73 -1.95
CA LEU A 247 -12.87 6.04 -2.53
C LEU A 247 -11.92 6.32 -3.71
N PHE A 248 -10.62 6.08 -3.52
CA PHE A 248 -9.63 6.25 -4.61
C PHE A 248 -9.85 5.27 -5.75
N GLY A 249 -10.05 3.98 -5.44
CA GLY A 249 -10.37 2.96 -6.43
C GLY A 249 -11.65 3.28 -7.18
N GLY A 250 -12.68 3.79 -6.47
CA GLY A 250 -13.94 4.23 -7.07
C GLY A 250 -13.76 5.39 -8.07
N ILE A 251 -12.96 6.40 -7.71
CA ILE A 251 -12.66 7.52 -8.61
C ILE A 251 -11.88 7.04 -9.83
N THR A 252 -10.92 6.12 -9.66
CA THR A 252 -10.15 5.54 -10.77
C THR A 252 -11.06 4.76 -11.73
N VAL A 253 -11.97 3.95 -11.21
CA VAL A 253 -12.94 3.19 -12.03
C VAL A 253 -13.93 4.13 -12.72
N LEU A 254 -14.41 5.15 -12.01
CA LEU A 254 -15.29 6.16 -12.59
C LEU A 254 -14.60 6.92 -13.73
N GLN A 255 -13.32 7.28 -13.55
CA GLN A 255 -12.51 7.91 -14.60
C GLN A 255 -12.44 7.05 -15.86
N LEU A 256 -12.17 5.74 -15.72
CA LEU A 256 -12.09 4.82 -16.86
C LEU A 256 -13.43 4.71 -17.58
N HIS A 257 -14.54 4.62 -16.85
CA HIS A 257 -15.88 4.56 -17.44
C HIS A 257 -16.27 5.89 -18.11
N ALA A 258 -15.91 7.03 -17.49
CA ALA A 258 -16.18 8.35 -18.06
C ALA A 258 -15.50 8.57 -19.43
N GLN A 259 -14.32 7.99 -19.63
CA GLN A 259 -13.64 8.02 -20.93
C GLN A 259 -14.40 7.22 -22.02
N GLY A 260 -15.18 6.20 -21.62
CA GLY A 260 -16.01 5.40 -22.53
C GLY A 260 -17.34 6.06 -22.92
N PHE A 261 -17.76 7.15 -22.25
CA PHE A 261 -19.06 7.81 -22.49
C PHE A 261 -18.98 9.06 -23.39
N ASP A 262 -17.99 9.18 -24.28
CA ASP A 262 -17.83 10.33 -25.19
C ASP A 262 -17.84 11.71 -24.48
N ILE A 263 -17.51 11.74 -23.21
CA ILE A 263 -17.39 12.99 -22.45
C ILE A 263 -16.15 13.71 -22.99
N ARG A 264 -16.34 14.87 -23.61
CA ARG A 264 -15.28 15.70 -24.23
C ARG A 264 -14.35 16.36 -23.19
N ILE A 265 -14.01 15.63 -22.14
CA ILE A 265 -13.02 16.06 -21.13
C ILE A 265 -11.74 15.29 -21.44
N SER A 266 -10.62 16.02 -21.57
CA SER A 266 -9.34 15.32 -21.85
C SER A 266 -8.97 14.37 -20.70
N ALA A 267 -8.38 13.22 -21.05
CA ALA A 267 -7.98 12.18 -20.11
C ALA A 267 -7.09 12.72 -18.96
N GLN A 268 -6.29 13.77 -19.23
CA GLN A 268 -5.42 14.43 -18.28
C GLN A 268 -6.21 15.08 -17.11
N TYR A 269 -7.34 15.75 -17.39
CA TYR A 269 -8.18 16.32 -16.33
C TYR A 269 -8.85 15.22 -15.49
N LEU A 270 -9.27 14.16 -16.12
CA LEU A 270 -9.83 13.00 -15.41
C LEU A 270 -8.77 12.32 -14.51
N ALA A 271 -7.51 12.25 -14.97
CA ALA A 271 -6.41 11.71 -14.18
C ALA A 271 -6.09 12.54 -12.91
N MET A 272 -6.46 13.82 -12.86
CA MET A 272 -6.31 14.66 -11.67
C MET A 272 -7.37 14.38 -10.59
N LEU A 273 -8.51 13.77 -10.93
CA LEU A 273 -9.63 13.59 -10.00
C LEU A 273 -9.27 12.87 -8.70
N PRO A 274 -8.49 11.76 -8.69
CA PRO A 274 -8.10 11.10 -7.45
C PRO A 274 -7.32 12.03 -6.51
N TYR A 275 -6.41 12.83 -7.05
CA TYR A 275 -5.58 13.76 -6.28
C TYR A 275 -6.40 14.93 -5.75
N LEU A 276 -7.27 15.51 -6.56
CA LEU A 276 -8.19 16.58 -6.13
C LEU A 276 -9.12 16.08 -5.02
N ALA A 277 -9.68 14.89 -5.17
CA ALA A 277 -10.52 14.28 -4.14
C ALA A 277 -9.76 14.14 -2.81
N THR A 278 -8.48 13.73 -2.86
CA THR A 278 -7.64 13.64 -1.65
C THR A 278 -7.52 14.99 -0.96
N ILE A 279 -7.18 16.04 -1.72
CA ILE A 279 -7.03 17.40 -1.18
C ILE A 279 -8.34 17.84 -0.53
N ILE A 280 -9.47 17.72 -1.22
CA ILE A 280 -10.79 18.11 -0.72
C ILE A 280 -11.13 17.36 0.57
N ILE A 281 -10.87 16.06 0.61
CA ILE A 281 -11.18 15.24 1.78
C ILE A 281 -10.25 15.56 2.95
N LEU A 282 -8.96 15.73 2.73
CA LEU A 282 -8.01 16.11 3.79
C LEU A 282 -8.36 17.47 4.38
N VAL A 283 -8.70 18.45 3.55
CA VAL A 283 -9.12 19.77 3.99
C VAL A 283 -10.43 19.70 4.79
N SER A 284 -11.45 18.98 4.30
CA SER A 284 -12.73 18.83 4.98
C SER A 284 -12.62 18.09 6.31
N LEU A 285 -11.77 17.06 6.39
CA LEU A 285 -11.45 16.38 7.64
C LEU A 285 -10.76 17.31 8.63
N ARG A 286 -9.78 18.10 8.17
CA ARG A 286 -9.08 19.05 9.03
C ARG A 286 -10.01 20.09 9.62
N ILE A 287 -10.94 20.61 8.82
CA ILE A 287 -11.96 21.56 9.26
C ILE A 287 -12.88 20.94 10.33
N ARG A 288 -13.37 19.71 10.09
CA ARG A 288 -14.24 18.99 11.05
C ARG A 288 -13.54 18.61 12.35
N LEU A 289 -12.23 18.32 12.30
CA LEU A 289 -11.44 17.88 13.44
C LEU A 289 -10.80 19.03 14.23
N LYS A 290 -10.93 20.28 13.78
CA LYS A 290 -10.35 21.46 14.43
C LYS A 290 -10.70 21.60 15.94
N ASN A 291 -11.85 21.05 16.35
CA ASN A 291 -12.34 21.10 17.73
C ASN A 291 -12.12 19.81 18.55
N LYS A 292 -11.49 18.79 17.98
CA LYS A 292 -11.16 17.55 18.71
C LYS A 292 -9.64 17.42 18.74
N THR A 293 -9.07 17.43 19.94
CA THR A 293 -7.66 17.09 20.20
C THR A 293 -7.40 15.66 19.71
N ASN A 294 -7.13 15.49 18.41
CA ASN A 294 -6.81 14.19 17.85
C ASN A 294 -5.37 13.82 18.17
N ARG A 295 -5.18 13.10 19.26
CA ARG A 295 -3.94 12.39 19.63
C ARG A 295 -3.69 11.15 18.76
N THR A 296 -4.05 11.18 17.47
CA THR A 296 -3.89 10.01 16.59
C THR A 296 -2.58 10.03 15.81
N VAL A 297 -2.00 11.22 15.61
CA VAL A 297 -0.72 11.38 14.93
C VAL A 297 0.39 10.97 15.88
N PRO A 298 1.33 10.09 15.49
CA PRO A 298 2.51 9.79 16.32
C PRO A 298 3.37 11.05 16.50
N ASN A 299 3.67 11.43 17.75
CA ASN A 299 4.38 12.69 18.03
C ASN A 299 5.85 12.67 17.57
N CYS A 300 6.44 11.46 17.44
CA CYS A 300 7.81 11.27 16.96
C CYS A 300 7.90 10.96 15.47
N LEU A 301 6.83 11.16 14.68
CA LEU A 301 6.83 10.88 13.25
C LEU A 301 7.92 11.71 12.53
N GLY A 302 8.81 11.01 11.83
CA GLY A 302 9.92 11.61 11.10
C GLY A 302 11.10 12.05 11.96
N ARG A 303 11.05 11.85 13.29
CA ARG A 303 12.15 12.20 14.19
C ARG A 303 13.19 11.09 14.28
N ILE A 304 14.46 11.48 14.17
CA ILE A 304 15.59 10.57 14.35
C ILE A 304 15.71 10.24 15.85
N PHE A 305 15.93 8.98 16.15
CA PHE A 305 16.19 8.52 17.52
C PHE A 305 17.69 8.35 17.71
N HIS A 306 18.26 9.05 18.69
CA HIS A 306 19.64 8.89 19.11
C HIS A 306 19.62 8.08 20.40
N SER A 307 20.18 6.85 20.37
CA SER A 307 20.40 6.12 21.62
C SER A 307 21.53 6.83 22.37
N THR A 308 21.20 7.62 23.37
CA THR A 308 22.19 8.02 24.38
C THR A 308 22.54 6.76 25.14
N SER A 309 23.77 6.27 24.92
CA SER A 309 24.38 5.18 25.68
C SER A 309 24.42 5.48 27.16
#